data_0ff961060430d35ea5b209d1e9e50741
#
_entry.id   0ff961060430d35ea5b209d1e9e50741
#
_cell.length_a   1.000
_cell.length_b   1.000
_cell.length_c   1.000
_cell.angle_alpha   90.00
_cell.angle_beta   90.00
_cell.angle_gamma   90.00
#
_symmetry.space_group_name_H-M   'P 1'
#
loop_
_entity.id
_entity.type
_entity.pdbx_description
1 polymer ?
#
loop_
_entity_poly.entity_id
_entity_poly.type
_entity_poly.pdbx_seq_one_letter_code
_entity_poly.pdbx_strand_id
1 'polypeptide(L)'
;MLELALSVELASPPDEVWQVVGNFNGLPDWHPWVESSVLEPAAGGIGRRVTNVGGTAGRRGLTERLVFYDGAAREYAYTIIAGPAPFTDYVGRFRVVPKGADRCTLHFSARFRAAPGKTETEAGERIRSFYEAGLANLPRMFGAP
;
A
#
# COMPACT_ATOMS: atom_id res chain seq x y z
N MET A 1 8.00 -7.70 16.83
CA MET A 1 7.44 -7.60 15.48
C MET A 1 5.97 -7.25 15.57
N LEU A 2 5.58 -6.14 14.97
CA LEU A 2 4.19 -5.71 14.91
C LEU A 2 3.54 -6.26 13.63
N GLU A 3 2.26 -6.56 13.72
CA GLU A 3 1.46 -6.98 12.56
C GLU A 3 0.18 -6.18 12.50
N LEU A 4 -0.21 -5.80 11.28
CA LEU A 4 -1.43 -5.07 11.00
C LEU A 4 -2.13 -5.75 9.83
N ALA A 5 -3.45 -5.90 9.93
CA ALA A 5 -4.27 -6.38 8.83
C ALA A 5 -5.51 -5.51 8.72
N LEU A 6 -5.78 -5.04 7.51
CA LEU A 6 -6.96 -4.26 7.16
C LEU A 6 -7.60 -4.86 5.91
N SER A 7 -8.91 -4.70 5.77
CA SER A 7 -9.60 -5.14 4.56
C SER A 7 -10.76 -4.22 4.24
N VAL A 8 -11.16 -4.23 2.98
CA VAL A 8 -12.35 -3.53 2.50
C VAL A 8 -13.04 -4.36 1.44
N GLU A 9 -14.37 -4.42 1.51
CA GLU A 9 -15.19 -5.08 0.52
C GLU A 9 -15.64 -4.08 -0.55
N LEU A 10 -15.55 -4.48 -1.81
CA LEU A 10 -15.81 -3.62 -2.97
C LEU A 10 -16.83 -4.27 -3.91
N ALA A 11 -17.77 -3.45 -4.40
CA ALA A 11 -18.82 -3.87 -5.33
C ALA A 11 -18.36 -3.71 -6.78
N SER A 12 -17.21 -4.29 -7.10
CA SER A 12 -16.63 -4.31 -8.44
C SER A 12 -15.89 -5.61 -8.69
N PRO A 13 -15.76 -6.03 -9.95
CA PRO A 13 -14.99 -7.23 -10.28
C PRO A 13 -13.55 -7.12 -9.82
N PRO A 14 -12.95 -8.23 -9.39
CA PRO A 14 -11.58 -8.20 -8.86
C PRO A 14 -10.54 -7.67 -9.86
N ASP A 15 -10.70 -7.94 -11.15
CA ASP A 15 -9.74 -7.46 -12.15
C ASP A 15 -9.80 -5.95 -12.36
N GLU A 16 -10.96 -5.34 -12.22
CA GLU A 16 -11.08 -3.87 -12.29
C GLU A 16 -10.37 -3.20 -11.10
N VAL A 17 -10.54 -3.75 -9.91
CA VAL A 17 -9.85 -3.26 -8.72
C VAL A 17 -8.34 -3.47 -8.85
N TRP A 18 -7.93 -4.64 -9.33
CA TRP A 18 -6.52 -4.96 -9.51
C TRP A 18 -5.81 -4.06 -10.52
N GLN A 19 -6.49 -3.62 -11.58
CA GLN A 19 -5.91 -2.68 -12.54
C GLN A 19 -5.45 -1.37 -11.88
N VAL A 20 -6.09 -0.97 -10.80
CA VAL A 20 -5.72 0.25 -10.06
C VAL A 20 -4.77 -0.06 -8.91
N VAL A 21 -5.18 -0.89 -7.95
CA VAL A 21 -4.37 -1.15 -6.75
C VAL A 21 -3.18 -2.06 -7.01
N GLY A 22 -3.23 -2.89 -8.05
CA GLY A 22 -2.11 -3.75 -8.45
C GLY A 22 -1.00 -3.02 -9.18
N ASN A 23 -1.21 -1.79 -9.60
CA ASN A 23 -0.17 -0.95 -10.16
C ASN A 23 0.70 -0.41 -9.03
N PHE A 24 1.94 -0.90 -8.92
CA PHE A 24 2.85 -0.53 -7.84
C PHE A 24 3.14 0.97 -7.82
N ASN A 25 3.16 1.62 -8.98
CA ASN A 25 3.35 3.07 -9.10
C ASN A 25 2.04 3.86 -9.05
N GLY A 26 0.92 3.21 -8.80
CA GLY A 26 -0.41 3.81 -8.91
C GLY A 26 -0.99 4.33 -7.60
N LEU A 27 -0.23 4.41 -6.54
CA LEU A 27 -0.75 4.85 -5.24
C LEU A 27 -1.42 6.23 -5.30
N PRO A 28 -0.92 7.22 -6.05
CA PRO A 28 -1.61 8.51 -6.18
C PRO A 28 -3.01 8.42 -6.79
N ASP A 29 -3.29 7.34 -7.53
CA ASP A 29 -4.58 7.18 -8.21
C ASP A 29 -5.71 6.80 -7.25
N TRP A 30 -5.37 6.23 -6.09
CA TRP A 30 -6.40 5.78 -5.16
C TRP A 30 -6.18 6.20 -3.70
N HIS A 31 -4.98 6.59 -3.31
CA HIS A 31 -4.70 7.03 -1.95
C HIS A 31 -4.72 8.56 -1.86
N PRO A 32 -5.65 9.17 -1.09
CA PRO A 32 -5.83 10.62 -1.09
C PRO A 32 -4.66 11.41 -0.51
N TRP A 33 -3.77 10.76 0.25
CA TRP A 33 -2.62 11.44 0.87
C TRP A 33 -1.35 11.38 0.04
N VAL A 34 -1.35 10.64 -1.04
CA VAL A 34 -0.16 10.49 -1.89
C VAL A 34 -0.32 11.36 -3.12
N GLU A 35 0.54 12.38 -3.24
CA GLU A 35 0.48 13.33 -4.34
C GLU A 35 1.13 12.79 -5.61
N SER A 36 2.25 12.12 -5.47
CA SER A 36 3.01 11.64 -6.61
C SER A 36 3.76 10.36 -6.29
N SER A 37 4.07 9.63 -7.34
CA SER A 37 4.88 8.42 -7.25
C SER A 37 5.70 8.32 -8.54
N VAL A 38 6.99 8.09 -8.40
CA VAL A 38 7.90 7.95 -9.54
C VAL A 38 8.50 6.56 -9.50
N LEU A 39 8.33 5.82 -10.60
CA LEU A 39 8.89 4.49 -10.75
C LEU A 39 10.32 4.60 -11.25
N GLU A 40 11.27 4.09 -10.47
CA GLU A 40 12.67 4.01 -10.86
C GLU A 40 13.03 2.56 -11.19
N PRO A 41 13.73 2.30 -12.30
CA PRO A 41 14.23 0.98 -12.60
C PRO A 41 15.15 0.46 -11.50
N ALA A 42 14.94 -0.77 -11.03
CA ALA A 42 15.80 -1.41 -10.06
C ALA A 42 16.67 -2.46 -10.74
N ALA A 43 17.88 -2.64 -10.23
CA ALA A 43 18.71 -3.78 -10.61
C ALA A 43 17.93 -5.07 -10.29
N GLY A 44 17.82 -5.97 -11.27
CA GLY A 44 17.05 -7.20 -11.11
C GLY A 44 15.62 -7.16 -11.65
N GLY A 45 15.21 -6.08 -12.32
CA GLY A 45 13.96 -6.04 -13.10
C GLY A 45 12.69 -5.73 -12.34
N ILE A 46 12.71 -5.61 -11.03
CA ILE A 46 11.57 -5.16 -10.23
C ILE A 46 11.77 -3.69 -9.90
N GLY A 47 10.77 -2.85 -10.22
CA GLY A 47 10.86 -1.41 -10.07
C GLY A 47 10.85 -0.92 -8.62
N ARG A 48 11.30 0.31 -8.46
CA ARG A 48 11.18 1.05 -7.19
C ARG A 48 10.07 2.07 -7.31
N ARG A 49 9.47 2.37 -6.18
CA ARG A 49 8.46 3.42 -6.06
C ARG A 49 8.95 4.45 -5.05
N VAL A 50 8.88 5.72 -5.44
CA VAL A 50 9.09 6.82 -4.50
C VAL A 50 7.75 7.50 -4.31
N THR A 51 7.28 7.60 -3.08
CA THR A 51 5.99 8.22 -2.80
C THR A 51 6.18 9.47 -1.94
N ASN A 52 5.45 10.52 -2.28
CA ASN A 52 5.32 11.72 -1.45
C ASN A 52 3.97 11.68 -0.76
N VAL A 53 3.97 11.85 0.55
CA VAL A 53 2.78 11.79 1.36
C VAL A 53 2.39 13.18 1.83
N GLY A 54 1.11 13.52 1.63
CA GLY A 54 0.47 14.63 2.33
C GLY A 54 0.84 16.02 1.91
N GLY A 55 0.74 16.43 0.69
CA GLY A 55 0.67 17.82 0.24
C GLY A 55 1.58 18.85 0.92
N THR A 56 2.58 18.46 1.68
CA THR A 56 3.43 19.38 2.41
C THR A 56 4.75 19.51 1.63
N ALA A 57 4.96 20.69 1.10
CA ALA A 57 6.22 21.02 0.42
C ALA A 57 7.43 20.69 1.30
N GLY A 58 8.40 19.99 0.73
CA GLY A 58 9.62 19.61 1.43
C GLY A 58 9.54 18.30 2.20
N ARG A 59 8.41 17.61 2.26
CA ARG A 59 8.33 16.28 2.83
C ARG A 59 9.04 15.27 1.93
N ARG A 60 9.96 14.52 2.52
CA ARG A 60 10.59 13.41 1.81
C ARG A 60 9.60 12.27 1.65
N GLY A 61 9.50 11.75 0.46
CA GLY A 61 8.79 10.53 0.19
C GLY A 61 9.52 9.30 0.71
N LEU A 62 8.80 8.21 0.78
CA LEU A 62 9.40 6.91 1.05
C LEU A 62 9.81 6.28 -0.27
N THR A 63 10.99 5.65 -0.28
CA THR A 63 11.40 4.81 -1.39
C THR A 63 11.07 3.37 -1.05
N GLU A 64 10.26 2.76 -1.88
CA GLU A 64 9.76 1.41 -1.68
C GLU A 64 10.23 0.51 -2.82
N ARG A 65 10.43 -0.75 -2.52
CA ARG A 65 10.83 -1.75 -3.50
C ARG A 65 9.85 -2.92 -3.52
N LEU A 66 9.38 -3.25 -4.71
CA LEU A 66 8.56 -4.42 -4.93
C LEU A 66 9.42 -5.68 -4.73
N VAL A 67 9.01 -6.59 -3.86
CA VAL A 67 9.75 -7.82 -3.56
C VAL A 67 9.03 -9.08 -4.00
N PHE A 68 7.73 -8.97 -4.28
CA PHE A 68 6.93 -10.07 -4.82
C PHE A 68 5.79 -9.50 -5.66
N TYR A 69 5.50 -10.14 -6.78
CA TYR A 69 4.37 -9.78 -7.63
C TYR A 69 3.84 -11.03 -8.32
N ASP A 70 2.54 -11.27 -8.17
CA ASP A 70 1.81 -12.32 -8.87
C ASP A 70 0.48 -11.76 -9.38
N GLY A 71 0.46 -11.37 -10.65
CA GLY A 71 -0.73 -10.77 -11.26
C GLY A 71 -1.90 -11.72 -11.36
N ALA A 72 -1.66 -13.01 -11.55
CA ALA A 72 -2.72 -14.02 -11.62
C ALA A 72 -3.41 -14.22 -10.26
N ALA A 73 -2.65 -14.19 -9.19
CA ALA A 73 -3.17 -14.27 -7.83
C ALA A 73 -3.64 -12.91 -7.29
N ARG A 74 -3.40 -11.83 -8.01
CA ARG A 74 -3.71 -10.44 -7.61
C ARG A 74 -3.09 -10.10 -6.26
N GLU A 75 -1.78 -10.29 -6.17
CA GLU A 75 -1.02 -10.10 -4.93
C GLU A 75 0.34 -9.49 -5.22
N TYR A 76 0.75 -8.54 -4.37
CA TYR A 76 2.14 -8.08 -4.36
C TYR A 76 2.60 -7.76 -2.95
N ALA A 77 3.91 -7.77 -2.75
CA ALA A 77 4.55 -7.37 -1.51
C ALA A 77 5.69 -6.40 -1.80
N TYR A 78 5.94 -5.51 -0.86
CA TYR A 78 6.96 -4.49 -0.98
C TYR A 78 7.63 -4.21 0.36
N THR A 79 8.81 -3.63 0.31
CA THR A 79 9.54 -3.18 1.49
C THR A 79 9.91 -1.71 1.33
N ILE A 80 10.23 -1.05 2.43
CA ILE A 80 10.69 0.33 2.44
C ILE A 80 12.22 0.30 2.57
N ILE A 81 12.90 0.94 1.62
CA ILE A 81 14.35 0.94 1.57
C ILE A 81 14.99 2.28 1.94
N ALA A 82 14.23 3.37 1.95
CA ALA A 82 14.71 4.69 2.33
C ALA A 82 13.56 5.63 2.67
N GLY A 83 13.86 6.66 3.43
CA GLY A 83 12.92 7.72 3.79
C GLY A 83 12.58 7.74 5.27
N PRO A 84 11.96 8.84 5.73
CA PRO A 84 11.60 8.97 7.14
C PRO A 84 10.38 8.12 7.48
N ALA A 85 10.57 7.20 8.43
CA ALA A 85 9.49 6.35 8.91
C ALA A 85 9.73 5.97 10.37
N PRO A 86 8.67 5.85 11.19
CA PRO A 86 8.80 5.44 12.59
C PRO A 86 8.94 3.92 12.76
N PHE A 87 9.23 3.20 11.68
CA PHE A 87 9.32 1.74 11.68
C PHE A 87 10.47 1.26 10.81
N THR A 88 10.93 0.03 11.06
CA THR A 88 11.97 -0.67 10.31
C THR A 88 11.50 -2.09 9.99
N ASP A 89 12.27 -2.78 9.13
CA ASP A 89 11.97 -4.16 8.74
C ASP A 89 10.54 -4.33 8.22
N TYR A 90 10.11 -3.36 7.43
CA TYR A 90 8.73 -3.27 6.94
C TYR A 90 8.53 -4.14 5.71
N VAL A 91 7.47 -4.95 5.76
CA VAL A 91 6.94 -5.64 4.57
C VAL A 91 5.44 -5.40 4.53
N GLY A 92 4.98 -4.78 3.46
CA GLY A 92 3.56 -4.60 3.18
C GLY A 92 3.10 -5.54 2.08
N ARG A 93 1.83 -5.95 2.14
CA ARG A 93 1.26 -6.88 1.17
C ARG A 93 -0.16 -6.48 0.84
N PHE A 94 -0.47 -6.47 -0.47
CA PHE A 94 -1.82 -6.30 -0.97
C PHE A 94 -2.29 -7.55 -1.69
N ARG A 95 -3.54 -7.90 -1.50
CA ARG A 95 -4.16 -9.02 -2.19
C ARG A 95 -5.63 -8.72 -2.46
N VAL A 96 -6.05 -8.92 -3.71
CA VAL A 96 -7.45 -8.80 -4.12
C VAL A 96 -8.04 -10.21 -4.25
N VAL A 97 -9.03 -10.52 -3.44
CA VAL A 97 -9.67 -11.84 -3.38
C VAL A 97 -11.08 -11.74 -3.98
N PRO A 98 -11.39 -12.54 -5.01
CA PRO A 98 -12.75 -12.56 -5.57
C PRO A 98 -13.81 -12.98 -4.55
N LYS A 99 -14.97 -12.33 -4.63
CA LYS A 99 -16.20 -12.75 -3.95
C LYS A 99 -17.31 -12.85 -4.99
N GLY A 100 -17.25 -13.88 -5.85
CA GLY A 100 -18.08 -13.96 -7.04
C GLY A 100 -17.52 -13.12 -8.17
N ALA A 101 -18.30 -12.94 -9.26
CA ALA A 101 -17.83 -12.27 -10.46
C ALA A 101 -17.75 -10.74 -10.33
N ASP A 102 -18.63 -10.15 -9.52
CA ASP A 102 -18.85 -8.71 -9.46
C ASP A 102 -18.41 -8.05 -8.15
N ARG A 103 -17.79 -8.80 -7.27
CA ARG A 103 -17.34 -8.32 -5.95
C ARG A 103 -15.97 -8.88 -5.61
N CYS A 104 -15.28 -8.16 -4.75
CA CYS A 104 -13.99 -8.61 -4.22
C CYS A 104 -13.73 -8.03 -2.84
N THR A 105 -12.71 -8.57 -2.16
CA THR A 105 -12.18 -8.03 -0.92
C THR A 105 -10.72 -7.68 -1.16
N LEU A 106 -10.33 -6.46 -0.85
CA LEU A 106 -8.94 -6.07 -0.81
C LEU A 106 -8.42 -6.27 0.61
N HIS A 107 -7.36 -7.04 0.73
CA HIS A 107 -6.63 -7.25 1.98
C HIS A 107 -5.31 -6.52 1.94
N PHE A 108 -5.04 -5.76 2.98
CA PHE A 108 -3.72 -5.19 3.25
C PHE A 108 -3.19 -5.79 4.53
N SER A 109 -1.91 -6.16 4.54
CA SER A 109 -1.22 -6.57 5.77
C SER A 109 0.17 -5.96 5.80
N ALA A 110 0.69 -5.75 6.99
CA ALA A 110 2.04 -5.26 7.18
C ALA A 110 2.68 -5.91 8.40
N ARG A 111 3.98 -6.15 8.30
CA ARG A 111 4.84 -6.61 9.41
C ARG A 111 6.00 -5.64 9.52
N PHE A 112 6.31 -5.21 10.72
CA PHE A 112 7.34 -4.20 10.94
C PHE A 112 7.78 -4.16 12.41
N ARG A 113 8.84 -3.40 12.67
CA ARG A 113 9.32 -3.08 14.02
C ARG A 113 9.27 -1.58 14.22
N ALA A 114 9.13 -1.14 15.46
CA ALA A 114 9.31 0.28 15.76
C ALA A 114 10.78 0.66 15.53
N ALA A 115 10.98 1.82 14.90
CA ALA A 115 12.33 2.34 14.69
C ALA A 115 12.98 2.71 16.04
N PRO A 116 14.34 2.73 16.12
CA PRO A 116 15.02 3.18 17.33
C PRO A 116 14.52 4.55 17.79
N GLY A 117 14.20 4.66 19.07
CA GLY A 117 13.65 5.89 19.65
C GLY A 117 12.15 6.12 19.40
N LYS A 118 11.48 5.21 18.74
CA LYS A 118 10.04 5.26 18.50
C LYS A 118 9.32 4.17 19.29
N THR A 119 8.05 4.44 19.64
CA THR A 119 7.23 3.44 20.33
C THR A 119 6.48 2.56 19.33
N GLU A 120 6.06 1.38 19.78
CA GLU A 120 5.21 0.51 18.97
C GLU A 120 3.87 1.16 18.63
N THR A 121 3.33 1.97 19.55
CA THR A 121 2.10 2.72 19.33
C THR A 121 2.27 3.72 18.20
N GLU A 122 3.34 4.51 18.19
CA GLU A 122 3.62 5.46 17.11
C GLU A 122 3.74 4.79 15.75
N ALA A 123 4.51 3.70 15.70
CA ALA A 123 4.71 2.95 14.46
C ALA A 123 3.40 2.35 13.93
N GLY A 124 2.64 1.71 14.80
CA GLY A 124 1.36 1.09 14.46
C GLY A 124 0.31 2.09 14.01
N GLU A 125 0.17 3.21 14.72
CA GLU A 125 -0.79 4.26 14.38
C GLU A 125 -0.45 4.91 13.04
N ARG A 126 0.82 5.11 12.74
CA ARG A 126 1.25 5.72 11.48
C ARG A 126 0.81 4.86 10.29
N ILE A 127 1.07 3.56 10.34
CA ILE A 127 0.69 2.64 9.27
C ILE A 127 -0.83 2.49 9.20
N ARG A 128 -1.49 2.33 10.33
CA ARG A 128 -2.94 2.17 10.37
C ARG A 128 -3.65 3.38 9.77
N SER A 129 -3.32 4.57 10.21
CA SER A 129 -3.96 5.80 9.73
C SER A 129 -3.78 5.99 8.23
N PHE A 130 -2.58 5.71 7.73
CA PHE A 130 -2.27 5.84 6.32
C PHE A 130 -3.12 4.89 5.47
N TYR A 131 -3.16 3.62 5.83
CA TYR A 131 -3.89 2.65 5.02
C TYR A 131 -5.40 2.67 5.25
N GLU A 132 -5.87 3.04 6.43
CA GLU A 132 -7.29 3.28 6.64
C GLU A 132 -7.82 4.41 5.73
N ALA A 133 -7.05 5.48 5.57
CA ALA A 133 -7.41 6.57 4.68
C ALA A 133 -7.46 6.13 3.21
N GLY A 134 -6.50 5.32 2.78
CA GLY A 134 -6.47 4.77 1.42
C GLY A 134 -7.62 3.81 1.16
N LEU A 135 -7.81 2.85 2.05
CA LEU A 135 -8.86 1.85 1.89
C LEU A 135 -10.26 2.46 1.95
N ALA A 136 -10.46 3.50 2.77
CA ALA A 136 -11.75 4.20 2.87
C ALA A 136 -12.14 4.92 1.57
N ASN A 137 -11.17 5.27 0.74
CA ASN A 137 -11.42 5.89 -0.55
C ASN A 137 -11.88 4.89 -1.64
N LEU A 138 -11.52 3.64 -1.51
CA LEU A 138 -11.80 2.63 -2.53
C LEU A 138 -13.29 2.37 -2.77
N PRO A 139 -14.18 2.32 -1.75
CA PRO A 139 -15.61 2.19 -1.99
C PRO A 139 -16.22 3.37 -2.77
N ARG A 140 -15.59 4.55 -2.71
CA ARG A 140 -16.02 5.71 -3.51
C ARG A 140 -15.69 5.51 -4.99
N MET A 141 -14.64 4.77 -5.30
CA MET A 141 -14.22 4.48 -6.68
C MET A 141 -14.91 3.25 -7.24
N PHE A 142 -15.06 2.20 -6.43
CA PHE A 142 -15.48 0.87 -6.87
C PHE A 142 -16.85 0.43 -6.33
N GLY A 143 -17.47 1.23 -5.48
CA GLY A 143 -18.75 0.90 -4.87
C GLY A 143 -18.61 0.09 -3.58
N ALA A 144 -19.56 0.33 -2.67
CA ALA A 144 -19.71 -0.46 -1.44
C ALA A 144 -20.82 -1.50 -1.65
N PRO A 145 -20.60 -2.77 -1.24
CA PRO A 145 -21.63 -3.79 -1.32
C PRO A 145 -22.84 -3.51 -0.44
#